data_fd7c3401546690282ebbc92586cec7ea
#
_entry.id   fd7c3401546690282ebbc92586cec7ea
#
_cell.length_a   1.000
_cell.length_b   1.000
_cell.length_c   1.000
_cell.angle_alpha   90.00
_cell.angle_beta   90.00
_cell.angle_gamma   90.00
#
_symmetry.space_group_name_H-M   'P 1'
#
loop_
_entity.id
_entity.type
_entity.pdbx_description
1 polymer ?
#
loop_
_entity_poly.entity_id
_entity_poly.type
_entity_poly.pdbx_seq_one_letter_code
_entity_poly.pdbx_strand_id
1 'polypeptide(L)'
;MTRRLIAASAVFAAGAVVLAAFAAGQQGGSGSADAKPRLSVDLAPLAIAGTGFQPGENVRIIVRGTTGASRTAKASAAGRISMRFPGMRLDQCRRAGLIVITAIGDKGSRAQFRRMPPACGIDPGRAP
;
A
#
# COMPACT_ATOMS: atom_id res chain seq x y z
N MET A 1 -49.38 2.25 60.34
CA MET A 1 -49.27 3.61 60.87
C MET A 1 -47.90 4.19 60.40
N THR A 2 -48.02 5.41 59.92
CA THR A 2 -47.01 6.48 59.76
C THR A 2 -46.17 6.47 58.51
N ARG A 3 -46.66 7.27 57.60
CA ARG A 3 -46.03 7.96 56.48
C ARG A 3 -44.75 8.69 56.85
N ARG A 4 -43.79 8.71 56.01
CA ARG A 4 -43.02 9.95 55.74
C ARG A 4 -42.58 9.98 54.27
N LEU A 5 -43.19 10.91 53.55
CA LEU A 5 -42.73 11.48 52.29
C LEU A 5 -41.55 12.40 52.55
N ILE A 6 -40.48 12.21 51.82
CA ILE A 6 -39.44 13.23 51.70
C ILE A 6 -39.23 13.49 50.21
N ALA A 7 -39.71 14.63 49.78
CA ALA A 7 -39.40 15.22 48.51
C ALA A 7 -37.98 15.76 48.53
N ALA A 8 -37.16 15.40 47.62
CA ALA A 8 -35.86 16.03 47.40
C ALA A 8 -35.82 16.56 45.97
N SER A 9 -35.70 17.87 45.90
CA SER A 9 -35.66 18.72 44.72
C SER A 9 -34.47 18.43 43.83
N ALA A 10 -34.70 18.24 42.55
CA ALA A 10 -33.66 18.14 41.54
C ALA A 10 -33.19 19.57 41.15
N VAL A 11 -31.94 19.86 41.38
CA VAL A 11 -31.26 21.04 40.84
C VAL A 11 -30.65 20.63 39.48
N PHE A 12 -31.23 21.11 38.41
CA PHE A 12 -30.67 21.03 37.08
C PHE A 12 -29.53 22.07 36.94
N ALA A 13 -28.29 21.61 36.98
CA ALA A 13 -27.16 22.40 36.52
C ALA A 13 -26.98 22.21 35.01
N ALA A 14 -27.38 23.20 34.24
CA ALA A 14 -27.13 23.25 32.82
C ALA A 14 -25.62 23.50 32.58
N GLY A 15 -24.85 22.45 32.35
CA GLY A 15 -23.49 22.51 31.88
C GLY A 15 -23.51 22.55 30.35
N ALA A 16 -23.24 23.72 29.76
CA ALA A 16 -22.99 23.86 28.33
C ALA A 16 -21.65 23.20 28.02
N VAL A 17 -21.67 22.00 27.50
CA VAL A 17 -20.50 21.35 26.91
C VAL A 17 -20.33 21.92 25.51
N VAL A 18 -19.36 22.84 25.36
CA VAL A 18 -18.86 23.28 24.07
C VAL A 18 -18.09 22.10 23.49
N LEU A 19 -18.70 21.34 22.63
CA LEU A 19 -18.05 20.38 21.75
C LEU A 19 -17.26 21.15 20.71
N ALA A 20 -15.98 21.41 20.99
CA ALA A 20 -15.01 21.79 19.97
C ALA A 20 -14.88 20.58 19.03
N ALA A 21 -15.58 20.63 17.92
CA ALA A 21 -15.39 19.71 16.82
C ALA A 21 -13.98 19.97 16.25
N PHE A 22 -13.01 19.19 16.70
CA PHE A 22 -11.77 19.02 15.97
C PHE A 22 -12.15 18.29 14.66
N ALA A 23 -12.40 19.05 13.63
CA ALA A 23 -12.37 18.57 12.27
C ALA A 23 -10.91 18.19 11.97
N ALA A 24 -10.51 17.00 12.42
CA ALA A 24 -9.36 16.33 11.88
C ALA A 24 -9.67 16.12 10.40
N GLY A 25 -9.07 16.95 9.56
CA GLY A 25 -9.15 16.81 8.12
C GLY A 25 -8.59 15.44 7.75
N GLN A 26 -9.46 14.46 7.71
CA GLN A 26 -9.21 13.24 6.99
C GLN A 26 -9.16 13.63 5.51
N GLN A 27 -7.98 13.99 5.04
CA GLN A 27 -7.66 13.85 3.64
C GLN A 27 -7.65 12.35 3.33
N GLY A 28 -8.82 11.75 3.40
CA GLY A 28 -9.11 10.49 2.79
C GLY A 28 -8.97 10.73 1.29
N GLY A 29 -7.77 10.45 0.76
CA GLY A 29 -7.62 10.30 -0.66
C GLY A 29 -8.65 9.28 -1.10
N SER A 30 -9.75 9.76 -1.68
CA SER A 30 -10.75 8.94 -2.34
C SER A 30 -10.00 8.20 -3.42
N GLY A 31 -9.60 6.97 -3.13
CA GLY A 31 -9.16 6.03 -4.14
C GLY A 31 -10.35 5.85 -5.08
N SER A 32 -10.35 6.58 -6.19
CA SER A 32 -11.36 6.42 -7.21
C SER A 32 -11.39 4.95 -7.58
N ALA A 33 -12.55 4.32 -7.45
CA ALA A 33 -12.77 2.91 -7.80
C ALA A 33 -12.42 2.62 -9.27
N ASP A 34 -12.27 3.66 -10.08
CA ASP A 34 -11.90 3.60 -11.50
C ASP A 34 -10.41 3.81 -11.78
N ALA A 35 -9.58 4.03 -10.76
CA ALA A 35 -8.15 4.20 -10.96
C ALA A 35 -7.51 2.87 -11.35
N LYS A 36 -7.01 2.79 -12.59
CA LYS A 36 -6.27 1.62 -13.07
C LYS A 36 -5.07 1.32 -12.15
N PRO A 37 -4.93 0.10 -11.64
CA PRO A 37 -3.82 -0.28 -10.80
C PRO A 37 -2.46 -0.02 -11.44
N ARG A 38 -1.53 0.56 -10.66
CA ARG A 38 -0.18 0.89 -11.10
C ARG A 38 0.84 0.42 -10.08
N LEU A 39 2.03 0.07 -10.57
CA LEU A 39 3.18 -0.31 -9.74
C LEU A 39 4.32 0.69 -9.91
N SER A 40 4.95 1.04 -8.79
CA SER A 40 6.24 1.71 -8.71
C SER A 40 7.25 0.73 -8.10
N VAL A 41 8.43 0.64 -8.67
CA VAL A 41 9.40 -0.39 -8.32
C VAL A 41 10.79 0.23 -8.17
N ASP A 42 11.38 0.04 -6.98
CA ASP A 42 12.80 0.24 -6.74
C ASP A 42 13.51 -1.10 -6.87
N LEU A 43 14.59 -1.15 -7.63
CA LEU A 43 15.26 -2.41 -7.97
C LEU A 43 16.37 -2.80 -7.00
N ALA A 44 16.85 -1.86 -6.16
CA ALA A 44 18.01 -2.08 -5.30
C ALA A 44 18.00 -1.26 -4.00
N PRO A 45 17.53 -1.79 -2.88
CA PRO A 45 16.89 -3.10 -2.69
C PRO A 45 15.51 -3.16 -3.33
N LEU A 46 15.05 -4.35 -3.68
CA LEU A 46 13.75 -4.49 -4.32
C LEU A 46 12.63 -4.07 -3.37
N ALA A 47 11.95 -2.98 -3.73
CA ALA A 47 10.75 -2.50 -3.07
C ALA A 47 9.66 -2.20 -4.11
N ILE A 48 8.44 -2.58 -3.81
CA ILE A 48 7.30 -2.47 -4.70
C ILE A 48 6.21 -1.71 -3.98
N ALA A 49 5.77 -0.62 -4.57
CA ALA A 49 4.60 0.13 -4.14
C ALA A 49 3.54 0.07 -5.25
N GLY A 50 2.28 0.04 -4.87
CA GLY A 50 1.19 0.05 -5.83
C GLY A 50 0.02 0.90 -5.36
N THR A 51 -0.73 1.41 -6.33
CA THR A 51 -1.93 2.24 -6.11
C THR A 51 -3.05 1.79 -7.05
N GLY A 52 -4.28 2.16 -6.74
CA GLY A 52 -5.44 1.84 -7.57
C GLY A 52 -5.99 0.42 -7.39
N PHE A 53 -5.59 -0.28 -6.33
CA PHE A 53 -6.18 -1.56 -5.94
C PHE A 53 -7.47 -1.35 -5.16
N GLN A 54 -8.30 -2.38 -5.07
CA GLN A 54 -9.52 -2.27 -4.26
C GLN A 54 -9.17 -2.29 -2.76
N PRO A 55 -9.89 -1.53 -1.92
CA PRO A 55 -9.68 -1.53 -0.48
C PRO A 55 -9.76 -2.94 0.11
N GLY A 56 -8.76 -3.30 0.92
CA GLY A 56 -8.71 -4.60 1.58
C GLY A 56 -8.45 -5.81 0.67
N GLU A 57 -8.15 -5.59 -0.60
CA GLU A 57 -7.82 -6.64 -1.56
C GLU A 57 -6.51 -7.33 -1.20
N ASN A 58 -6.46 -8.66 -1.31
CA ASN A 58 -5.22 -9.41 -1.18
C ASN A 58 -4.53 -9.45 -2.54
N VAL A 59 -3.38 -8.79 -2.62
CA VAL A 59 -2.63 -8.66 -3.87
C VAL A 59 -1.42 -9.57 -3.84
N ARG A 60 -1.39 -10.54 -4.72
CA ARG A 60 -0.23 -11.41 -4.93
C ARG A 60 0.73 -10.75 -5.89
N ILE A 61 1.95 -10.52 -5.42
CA ILE A 61 3.04 -9.97 -6.22
C ILE A 61 3.95 -11.11 -6.65
N ILE A 62 4.19 -11.21 -7.93
CA ILE A 62 5.03 -12.22 -8.56
C ILE A 62 6.16 -11.50 -9.27
N VAL A 63 7.38 -11.75 -8.83
CA VAL A 63 8.61 -11.24 -9.45
C VAL A 63 9.18 -12.33 -10.33
N ARG A 64 9.40 -12.03 -11.61
CA ARG A 64 10.05 -12.89 -12.59
C ARG A 64 11.31 -12.20 -13.12
N GLY A 65 12.40 -12.92 -13.14
CA GLY A 65 13.72 -12.47 -13.57
C GLY A 65 14.72 -13.58 -13.32
N THR A 66 15.94 -13.22 -13.00
CA THR A 66 17.01 -14.19 -12.67
C THR A 66 16.70 -15.01 -11.40
N THR A 67 15.97 -14.41 -10.49
CA THR A 67 15.46 -15.04 -9.26
C THR A 67 13.96 -14.78 -9.17
N GLY A 68 13.16 -15.83 -9.09
CA GLY A 68 11.72 -15.72 -8.90
C GLY A 68 11.35 -15.55 -7.43
N ALA A 69 10.38 -14.70 -7.13
CA ALA A 69 9.80 -14.56 -5.80
C ALA A 69 8.31 -14.27 -5.90
N SER A 70 7.55 -14.70 -4.89
CA SER A 70 6.14 -14.39 -4.79
C SER A 70 5.77 -14.07 -3.34
N ARG A 71 5.02 -12.99 -3.14
CA ARG A 71 4.48 -12.59 -1.83
C ARG A 71 3.09 -12.01 -1.99
N THR A 72 2.32 -12.01 -0.90
CA THR A 72 1.00 -11.39 -0.85
C THR A 72 1.01 -10.21 0.10
N ALA A 73 0.42 -9.10 -0.34
CA ALA A 73 0.16 -7.91 0.46
C ALA A 73 -1.33 -7.60 0.48
N LYS A 74 -1.82 -7.04 1.58
CA LYS A 74 -3.19 -6.55 1.67
C LYS A 74 -3.21 -5.07 1.31
N ALA A 75 -4.10 -4.69 0.41
CA ALA A 75 -4.30 -3.30 0.06
C ALA A 75 -4.94 -2.53 1.23
N SER A 76 -4.46 -1.31 1.46
CA SER A 76 -5.03 -0.41 2.46
C SER A 76 -6.44 0.05 2.06
N ALA A 77 -7.12 0.76 2.96
CA ALA A 77 -8.40 1.39 2.66
C ALA A 77 -8.32 2.40 1.49
N ALA A 78 -7.13 2.96 1.23
CA ALA A 78 -6.85 3.84 0.10
C ALA A 78 -6.42 3.08 -1.18
N GLY A 79 -6.49 1.75 -1.21
CA GLY A 79 -6.08 0.95 -2.35
C GLY A 79 -4.57 0.95 -2.61
N ARG A 80 -3.77 1.12 -1.59
CA ARG A 80 -2.30 1.12 -1.68
C ARG A 80 -1.72 -0.17 -1.15
N ILE A 81 -0.70 -0.66 -1.83
CA ILE A 81 0.14 -1.77 -1.36
C ILE A 81 1.59 -1.29 -1.25
N SER A 82 2.32 -1.88 -0.31
CA SER A 82 3.76 -1.69 -0.16
C SER A 82 4.40 -2.99 0.26
N MET A 83 5.48 -3.37 -0.39
CA MET A 83 6.19 -4.61 -0.10
C MET A 83 7.68 -4.45 -0.36
N ARG A 84 8.48 -5.02 0.53
CA ARG A 84 9.93 -5.09 0.38
C ARG A 84 10.38 -6.55 0.29
N PHE A 85 11.41 -6.78 -0.51
CA PHE A 85 12.07 -8.07 -0.65
C PHE A 85 13.50 -7.94 -0.14
N PRO A 86 13.73 -8.18 1.18
CA PRO A 86 15.05 -8.03 1.77
C PRO A 86 16.09 -8.90 1.05
N GLY A 87 17.24 -8.32 0.77
CA GLY A 87 18.34 -9.04 0.10
C GLY A 87 18.15 -9.27 -1.40
N MET A 88 17.01 -8.90 -1.98
CA MET A 88 16.80 -9.00 -3.43
C MET A 88 17.18 -7.70 -4.12
N ARG A 89 18.02 -7.82 -5.13
CA ARG A 89 18.43 -6.72 -6.01
C ARG A 89 18.29 -7.15 -7.47
N LEU A 90 17.65 -6.31 -8.27
CA LEU A 90 17.39 -6.57 -9.69
C LEU A 90 18.10 -5.57 -10.60
N ASP A 91 18.91 -4.69 -10.02
CA ASP A 91 19.72 -3.69 -10.72
C ASP A 91 21.02 -4.26 -11.26
N GLN A 92 21.40 -5.47 -10.84
CA GLN A 92 22.67 -6.07 -11.22
C GLN A 92 22.68 -6.45 -12.70
N CYS A 93 23.75 -6.05 -13.33
CA CYS A 93 24.13 -6.36 -14.69
C CYS A 93 24.47 -7.85 -14.84
N ARG A 94 23.51 -8.70 -14.64
CA ARG A 94 23.64 -10.12 -15.00
C ARG A 94 22.93 -10.35 -16.32
N ARG A 95 23.21 -11.45 -16.99
CA ARG A 95 22.50 -11.93 -18.19
C ARG A 95 21.02 -12.18 -17.91
N ALA A 96 20.42 -11.26 -17.15
CA ALA A 96 19.04 -11.28 -16.75
C ALA A 96 18.21 -10.85 -17.95
N GLY A 97 17.31 -11.73 -18.35
CA GLY A 97 16.26 -11.37 -19.28
C GLY A 97 15.35 -10.29 -18.68
N LEU A 98 14.29 -9.97 -19.39
CA LEU A 98 13.28 -9.02 -19.00
C LEU A 98 12.80 -9.24 -17.55
N ILE A 99 12.89 -8.20 -16.73
CA ILE A 99 12.30 -8.17 -15.39
C ILE A 99 10.81 -7.92 -15.55
N VAL A 100 10.00 -8.82 -15.03
CA VAL A 100 8.54 -8.71 -15.04
C VAL A 100 8.03 -8.86 -13.62
N ILE A 101 7.32 -7.85 -13.13
CA ILE A 101 6.66 -7.87 -11.84
C ILE A 101 5.16 -7.74 -12.11
N THR A 102 4.41 -8.73 -11.65
CA THR A 102 2.96 -8.80 -11.83
C THR A 102 2.28 -8.76 -10.47
N ALA A 103 1.31 -7.88 -10.30
CA ALA A 103 0.44 -7.82 -9.15
C ALA A 103 -0.97 -8.27 -9.56
N ILE A 104 -1.52 -9.24 -8.83
CA ILE A 104 -2.84 -9.82 -9.08
C ILE A 104 -3.62 -9.78 -7.78
N GLY A 105 -4.70 -9.03 -7.78
CA GLY A 105 -5.62 -8.94 -6.64
C GLY A 105 -6.72 -10.00 -6.72
N ASP A 106 -7.18 -10.46 -5.56
CA ASP A 106 -8.27 -11.44 -5.45
C ASP A 106 -9.64 -10.87 -5.84
N LYS A 107 -9.75 -9.54 -5.92
CA LYS A 107 -10.95 -8.85 -6.41
C LYS A 107 -10.87 -8.43 -7.89
N GLY A 108 -9.84 -8.90 -8.60
CA GLY A 108 -9.69 -8.71 -10.04
C GLY A 108 -8.75 -7.59 -10.47
N SER A 109 -8.16 -6.84 -9.55
CA SER A 109 -7.16 -5.82 -9.89
C SER A 109 -5.90 -6.45 -10.46
N ARG A 110 -5.36 -5.84 -11.52
CA ARG A 110 -4.11 -6.30 -12.15
C ARG A 110 -3.23 -5.12 -12.51
N ALA A 111 -1.94 -5.25 -12.20
CA ALA A 111 -0.91 -4.32 -12.64
C ALA A 111 0.35 -5.08 -13.02
N GLN A 112 1.12 -4.53 -13.96
CA GLN A 112 2.36 -5.14 -14.41
C GLN A 112 3.42 -4.06 -14.59
N PHE A 113 4.62 -4.36 -14.13
CA PHE A 113 5.82 -3.58 -14.38
C PHE A 113 6.78 -4.43 -15.21
N ARG A 114 7.36 -3.82 -16.24
CA ARG A 114 8.36 -4.45 -17.12
C ARG A 114 9.55 -3.54 -17.27
N ARG A 115 10.74 -4.07 -17.15
CA ARG A 115 11.98 -3.35 -17.38
C ARG A 115 13.06 -4.27 -17.92
N MET A 116 13.74 -3.81 -18.94
CA MET A 116 15.02 -4.40 -19.34
C MET A 116 16.08 -3.98 -18.32
N PRO A 117 16.89 -4.91 -17.82
CA PRO A 117 18.04 -4.53 -17.01
C PRO A 117 18.96 -3.62 -17.83
N PRO A 118 19.70 -2.71 -17.16
CA PRO A 118 20.67 -1.88 -17.86
C PRO A 118 21.63 -2.79 -18.60
N ALA A 119 21.93 -2.45 -19.85
CA ALA A 119 22.96 -3.14 -20.61
C ALA A 119 24.27 -3.04 -19.80
N CYS A 120 24.88 -4.18 -19.55
CA CYS A 120 26.25 -4.19 -19.01
C CYS A 120 27.12 -3.56 -20.05
N GLY A 121 27.51 -2.30 -19.86
CA GLY A 121 28.42 -1.63 -20.76
C GLY A 121 29.65 -2.48 -20.92
N ILE A 122 29.93 -2.88 -22.14
CA ILE A 122 31.27 -3.28 -22.53
C ILE A 122 32.10 -2.04 -22.23
N ASP A 123 33.00 -2.13 -21.26
CA ASP A 123 33.91 -1.04 -20.93
C ASP A 123 34.71 -0.75 -22.21
N PRO A 124 34.47 0.37 -22.89
CA PRO A 124 35.13 0.63 -24.20
C PRO A 124 36.63 0.81 -24.07
N GLY A 125 37.16 0.81 -22.82
CA GLY A 125 38.61 0.92 -22.55
C GLY A 125 39.31 -0.41 -22.35
N ARG A 126 38.63 -1.55 -22.38
CA ARG A 126 39.26 -2.87 -22.23
C ARG A 126 39.20 -3.64 -23.55
N ALA A 127 39.91 -3.12 -24.54
CA ALA A 127 40.28 -3.93 -25.70
C ALA A 127 41.28 -5.01 -25.26
N PRO A 128 41.20 -6.23 -25.81
CA PRO A 128 42.11 -7.34 -25.50
C PRO A 128 43.54 -7.01 -25.90
#